data_f93b4f861da475f4f0ae0e1c4d928c51
#
_entry.id   f93b4f861da475f4f0ae0e1c4d928c51
#
_cell.length_a   1.000
_cell.length_b   1.000
_cell.length_c   1.000
_cell.angle_alpha   90.00
_cell.angle_beta   90.00
_cell.angle_gamma   90.00
#
_symmetry.space_group_name_H-M   'P 1'
#
loop_
_entity.id
_entity.type
_entity.pdbx_description
1 polymer ?
#
loop_
_entity_poly.entity_id
_entity_poly.type
_entity_poly.pdbx_seq_one_letter_code
_entity_poly.pdbx_strand_id
1 'polypeptide(L)'
;MEQERTYKIGEFAAMTGMAQSKVRFYERAGLFPVHKHANGYRYYTVHDSSRANIFRVLLQYGFTVEQAIDMLNVAQGDEEFIAVLRRQRKHLLKEAELLQRRLVRIEETLGILEDEPSAGFEVVDVEDQLCLRASCGLDFSDALANEEAVALFNELLGVTNYARIYTRSALGSGAERVVPNYTMAMPASEASRLGDDDAVWQGVARMSMGKCLRFMRRLTREQSMARASFDPMFAWLDDHGYRLRGDVILFPAFLNLDGRGCDVETLYAPIS
;
A
#
# COMPACT_ATOMS: atom_id res chain seq x y z
N MET A 1 -8.29 -39.53 43.81
CA MET A 1 -8.66 -38.56 42.77
C MET A 1 -8.78 -37.21 43.45
N GLU A 2 -7.82 -36.32 43.22
CA GLU A 2 -7.88 -34.97 43.73
C GLU A 2 -9.06 -34.26 43.05
N GLN A 3 -9.93 -33.63 43.83
CA GLN A 3 -11.10 -32.92 43.35
C GLN A 3 -10.62 -31.67 42.64
N GLU A 4 -10.80 -31.56 41.33
CA GLU A 4 -10.35 -30.43 40.52
C GLU A 4 -10.94 -29.13 41.08
N ARG A 5 -10.08 -28.19 41.46
CA ARG A 5 -10.49 -26.92 42.05
C ARG A 5 -11.22 -26.06 41.02
N THR A 6 -12.39 -25.58 41.37
CA THR A 6 -13.23 -24.71 40.54
C THR A 6 -13.21 -23.28 41.05
N TYR A 7 -13.34 -22.31 40.13
CA TYR A 7 -13.22 -20.87 40.39
C TYR A 7 -14.50 -20.16 39.95
N LYS A 8 -14.98 -19.22 40.77
CA LYS A 8 -16.03 -18.28 40.35
C LYS A 8 -15.48 -17.29 39.35
N ILE A 9 -16.36 -16.62 38.58
CA ILE A 9 -15.95 -15.66 37.54
C ILE A 9 -15.02 -14.55 38.05
N GLY A 10 -15.23 -14.07 39.29
CA GLY A 10 -14.38 -13.05 39.91
C GLY A 10 -12.97 -13.55 40.20
N GLU A 11 -12.85 -14.78 40.71
CA GLU A 11 -11.55 -15.43 40.97
C GLU A 11 -10.83 -15.76 39.67
N PHE A 12 -11.56 -16.29 38.71
CA PHE A 12 -11.03 -16.59 37.36
C PHE A 12 -10.59 -15.34 36.64
N ALA A 13 -11.34 -14.26 36.71
CA ALA A 13 -10.99 -12.96 36.14
C ALA A 13 -9.69 -12.41 36.73
N ALA A 14 -9.56 -12.49 38.10
CA ALA A 14 -8.33 -12.09 38.78
C ALA A 14 -7.14 -12.99 38.39
N MET A 15 -7.33 -14.31 38.35
CA MET A 15 -6.31 -15.29 38.03
C MET A 15 -5.80 -15.13 36.59
N THR A 16 -6.70 -14.80 35.65
CA THR A 16 -6.35 -14.62 34.23
C THR A 16 -6.02 -13.18 33.87
N GLY A 17 -6.20 -12.20 34.76
CA GLY A 17 -6.04 -10.77 34.49
C GLY A 17 -7.03 -10.24 33.44
N MET A 18 -8.18 -10.89 33.29
CA MET A 18 -9.26 -10.44 32.39
C MET A 18 -10.35 -9.73 33.17
N ALA A 19 -11.00 -8.72 32.58
CA ALA A 19 -12.24 -8.21 33.16
C ALA A 19 -13.35 -9.28 33.05
N GLN A 20 -14.25 -9.34 34.05
CA GLN A 20 -15.35 -10.32 34.06
C GLN A 20 -16.25 -10.22 32.83
N SER A 21 -16.41 -9.01 32.26
CA SER A 21 -17.14 -8.78 31.00
C SER A 21 -16.46 -9.47 29.82
N LYS A 22 -15.11 -9.42 29.75
CA LYS A 22 -14.32 -10.14 28.73
C LYS A 22 -14.40 -11.66 28.90
N VAL A 23 -14.36 -12.16 30.12
CA VAL A 23 -14.55 -13.60 30.39
C VAL A 23 -15.90 -14.08 29.86
N ARG A 24 -16.99 -13.34 30.12
CA ARG A 24 -18.33 -13.65 29.59
C ARG A 24 -18.42 -13.53 28.08
N PHE A 25 -17.72 -12.57 27.50
CA PHE A 25 -17.66 -12.41 26.05
C PHE A 25 -16.97 -13.60 25.39
N TYR A 26 -15.81 -14.00 25.87
CA TYR A 26 -15.04 -15.13 25.33
C TYR A 26 -15.71 -16.48 25.60
N GLU A 27 -16.42 -16.65 26.72
CA GLU A 27 -17.27 -17.84 26.95
C GLU A 27 -18.35 -17.95 25.85
N ARG A 28 -19.03 -16.83 25.52
CA ARG A 28 -20.03 -16.81 24.45
C ARG A 28 -19.42 -17.03 23.06
N ALA A 29 -18.20 -16.58 22.86
CA ALA A 29 -17.44 -16.80 21.63
C ALA A 29 -16.84 -18.21 21.52
N GLY A 30 -17.00 -19.07 22.55
CA GLY A 30 -16.54 -20.45 22.52
C GLY A 30 -15.10 -20.68 22.95
N LEU A 31 -14.44 -19.68 23.54
CA LEU A 31 -13.09 -19.88 24.10
C LEU A 31 -13.11 -20.80 25.31
N PHE A 32 -14.10 -20.67 26.17
CA PHE A 32 -14.28 -21.49 27.38
C PHE A 32 -15.52 -22.35 27.25
N PRO A 33 -15.47 -23.63 27.61
CA PRO A 33 -16.66 -24.46 27.79
C PRO A 33 -17.55 -23.89 28.93
N VAL A 34 -18.86 -24.04 28.79
CA VAL A 34 -19.80 -23.60 29.82
C VAL A 34 -19.91 -24.66 30.89
N HIS A 35 -19.30 -24.42 32.04
CA HIS A 35 -19.44 -25.27 33.24
C HIS A 35 -20.46 -24.68 34.17
N LYS A 36 -21.37 -25.54 34.72
CA LYS A 36 -22.37 -25.16 35.69
C LYS A 36 -22.44 -26.19 36.81
N HIS A 37 -22.50 -25.74 38.05
CA HIS A 37 -22.87 -26.57 39.19
C HIS A 37 -24.35 -26.96 39.17
N ALA A 38 -24.75 -27.92 39.98
CA ALA A 38 -26.16 -28.36 40.13
C ALA A 38 -27.12 -27.20 40.50
N ASN A 39 -26.61 -26.16 41.16
CA ASN A 39 -27.35 -24.95 41.52
C ASN A 39 -27.40 -23.89 40.41
N GLY A 40 -26.89 -24.21 39.22
CA GLY A 40 -26.90 -23.33 38.02
C GLY A 40 -25.79 -22.28 37.99
N TYR A 41 -24.96 -22.15 39.02
CA TYR A 41 -23.85 -21.18 39.00
C TYR A 41 -22.69 -21.65 38.12
N ARG A 42 -22.14 -20.71 37.30
CA ARG A 42 -20.98 -20.94 36.46
C ARG A 42 -19.70 -21.08 37.26
N TYR A 43 -18.84 -21.97 36.85
CA TYR A 43 -17.49 -22.11 37.38
C TYR A 43 -16.49 -22.28 36.21
N TYR A 44 -15.23 -22.07 36.50
CA TYR A 44 -14.09 -22.21 35.60
C TYR A 44 -13.05 -23.11 36.28
N THR A 45 -12.19 -23.72 35.45
CA THR A 45 -11.16 -24.65 35.86
C THR A 45 -9.75 -24.10 35.61
N VAL A 46 -8.72 -24.78 36.12
CA VAL A 46 -7.31 -24.48 35.76
C VAL A 46 -7.08 -24.70 34.27
N HIS A 47 -7.77 -25.68 33.67
CA HIS A 47 -7.69 -25.95 32.25
C HIS A 47 -8.19 -24.74 31.42
N ASP A 48 -9.28 -24.12 31.84
CA ASP A 48 -9.76 -22.88 31.19
C ASP A 48 -8.74 -21.74 31.29
N SER A 49 -8.01 -21.66 32.41
CA SER A 49 -6.91 -20.69 32.53
C SER A 49 -5.77 -20.96 31.57
N SER A 50 -5.40 -22.21 31.37
CA SER A 50 -4.40 -22.61 30.35
C SER A 50 -4.85 -22.22 28.96
N ARG A 51 -6.13 -22.47 28.61
CA ARG A 51 -6.72 -22.03 27.33
C ARG A 51 -6.64 -20.51 27.17
N ALA A 52 -6.94 -19.74 28.23
CA ALA A 52 -6.83 -18.28 28.21
C ALA A 52 -5.39 -17.82 27.91
N ASN A 53 -4.39 -18.49 28.44
CA ASN A 53 -2.99 -18.16 28.20
C ASN A 53 -2.57 -18.47 26.77
N ILE A 54 -2.91 -19.66 26.25
CA ILE A 54 -2.62 -20.03 24.86
C ILE A 54 -3.32 -19.06 23.89
N PHE A 55 -4.59 -18.74 24.16
CA PHE A 55 -5.34 -17.74 23.40
C PHE A 55 -4.61 -16.41 23.31
N ARG A 56 -4.06 -15.89 24.42
CA ARG A 56 -3.27 -14.66 24.40
C ARG A 56 -2.02 -14.75 23.55
N VAL A 57 -1.32 -15.88 23.62
CA VAL A 57 -0.14 -16.13 22.77
C VAL A 57 -0.51 -16.09 21.29
N LEU A 58 -1.65 -16.68 20.91
CA LEU A 58 -2.14 -16.61 19.54
C LEU A 58 -2.46 -15.18 19.10
N LEU A 59 -3.09 -14.38 19.97
CA LEU A 59 -3.32 -12.95 19.69
C LEU A 59 -2.01 -12.17 19.55
N GLN A 60 -0.97 -12.48 20.34
CA GLN A 60 0.36 -11.88 20.19
C GLN A 60 1.02 -12.24 18.87
N TYR A 61 0.70 -13.39 18.31
CA TYR A 61 1.15 -13.78 16.95
C TYR A 61 0.33 -13.12 15.84
N GLY A 62 -0.62 -12.24 16.18
CA GLY A 62 -1.42 -11.48 15.22
C GLY A 62 -2.63 -12.25 14.64
N PHE A 63 -3.03 -13.37 15.27
CA PHE A 63 -4.30 -14.02 14.92
C PHE A 63 -5.48 -13.20 15.42
N THR A 64 -6.59 -13.23 14.69
CA THR A 64 -7.85 -12.63 15.16
C THR A 64 -8.42 -13.46 16.32
N VAL A 65 -9.35 -12.88 17.08
CA VAL A 65 -10.06 -13.58 18.16
C VAL A 65 -10.73 -14.86 17.66
N GLU A 66 -11.40 -14.78 16.51
CA GLU A 66 -12.08 -15.90 15.87
C GLU A 66 -11.10 -17.01 15.49
N GLN A 67 -10.04 -16.66 14.76
CA GLN A 67 -8.99 -17.61 14.37
C GLN A 67 -8.34 -18.30 15.57
N ALA A 68 -8.05 -17.54 16.64
CA ALA A 68 -7.45 -18.09 17.84
C ALA A 68 -8.39 -19.07 18.57
N ILE A 69 -9.69 -18.78 18.62
CA ILE A 69 -10.69 -19.67 19.21
C ILE A 69 -10.85 -20.94 18.37
N ASP A 70 -10.94 -20.81 17.06
CA ASP A 70 -11.06 -21.95 16.14
C ASP A 70 -9.85 -22.90 16.27
N MET A 71 -8.64 -22.35 16.31
CA MET A 71 -7.41 -23.13 16.53
C MET A 71 -7.41 -23.89 17.86
N LEU A 72 -7.98 -23.31 18.91
CA LEU A 72 -8.07 -23.96 20.22
C LEU A 72 -9.18 -25.03 20.29
N ASN A 73 -10.17 -24.96 19.43
CA ASN A 73 -11.30 -25.90 19.40
C ASN A 73 -11.05 -27.09 18.47
N VAL A 74 -10.13 -26.93 17.49
CA VAL A 74 -9.72 -28.02 16.60
C VAL A 74 -8.46 -28.66 17.17
N ALA A 75 -8.49 -29.98 17.39
CA ALA A 75 -7.30 -30.73 17.77
C ALA A 75 -6.33 -30.74 16.58
N GLN A 76 -5.31 -29.89 16.63
CA GLN A 76 -4.28 -29.80 15.61
C GLN A 76 -3.04 -30.59 16.07
N GLY A 77 -2.47 -31.38 15.15
CA GLY A 77 -1.14 -31.95 15.35
C GLY A 77 -0.06 -30.86 15.26
N ASP A 78 1.12 -31.13 15.77
CA ASP A 78 2.26 -30.21 15.77
C ASP A 78 2.60 -29.72 14.35
N GLU A 79 2.52 -30.61 13.34
CA GLU A 79 2.82 -30.26 11.95
C GLU A 79 1.84 -29.26 11.36
N GLU A 80 0.54 -29.40 11.66
CA GLU A 80 -0.51 -28.45 11.22
C GLU A 80 -0.33 -27.09 11.88
N PHE A 81 -0.03 -27.07 13.17
CA PHE A 81 0.24 -25.85 13.90
C PHE A 81 1.47 -25.11 13.36
N ILE A 82 2.56 -25.84 13.09
CA ILE A 82 3.77 -25.28 12.45
C ILE A 82 3.43 -24.69 11.08
N ALA A 83 2.59 -25.35 10.27
CA ALA A 83 2.18 -24.85 8.97
C ALA A 83 1.37 -23.54 9.08
N VAL A 84 0.48 -23.44 10.06
CA VAL A 84 -0.29 -22.21 10.36
C VAL A 84 0.64 -21.09 10.76
N LEU A 85 1.59 -21.32 11.68
CA LEU A 85 2.56 -20.31 12.11
C LEU A 85 3.46 -19.83 10.96
N ARG A 86 3.87 -20.74 10.05
CA ARG A 86 4.65 -20.35 8.86
C ARG A 86 3.85 -19.43 7.94
N ARG A 87 2.55 -19.70 7.75
CA ARG A 87 1.67 -18.83 6.96
C ARG A 87 1.50 -17.46 7.61
N GLN A 88 1.26 -17.43 8.92
CA GLN A 88 1.12 -16.18 9.67
C GLN A 88 2.40 -15.34 9.61
N ARG A 89 3.58 -15.97 9.78
CA ARG A 89 4.86 -15.28 9.61
C ARG A 89 5.00 -14.66 8.22
N LYS A 90 4.64 -15.41 7.17
CA LYS A 90 4.70 -14.88 5.80
C LYS A 90 3.76 -13.69 5.59
N HIS A 91 2.58 -13.73 6.19
CA HIS A 91 1.62 -12.63 6.16
C HIS A 91 2.18 -11.38 6.84
N LEU A 92 2.67 -11.52 8.08
CA LEU A 92 3.26 -10.41 8.84
C LEU A 92 4.48 -9.80 8.15
N LEU A 93 5.32 -10.61 7.51
CA LEU A 93 6.47 -10.09 6.73
C LEU A 93 6.01 -9.23 5.55
N LYS A 94 4.93 -9.63 4.85
CA LYS A 94 4.36 -8.83 3.76
C LYS A 94 3.76 -7.51 4.28
N GLU A 95 3.06 -7.55 5.42
CA GLU A 95 2.52 -6.34 6.04
C GLU A 95 3.63 -5.39 6.49
N ALA A 96 4.70 -5.92 7.10
CA ALA A 96 5.86 -5.12 7.53
C ALA A 96 6.55 -4.45 6.32
N GLU A 97 6.72 -5.17 5.21
CA GLU A 97 7.27 -4.62 3.97
C GLU A 97 6.39 -3.48 3.42
N LEU A 98 5.08 -3.68 3.40
CA LEU A 98 4.14 -2.65 2.95
C LEU A 98 4.17 -1.41 3.84
N LEU A 99 4.21 -1.59 5.17
CA LEU A 99 4.32 -0.48 6.12
C LEU A 99 5.63 0.28 5.93
N GLN A 100 6.75 -0.43 5.74
CA GLN A 100 8.04 0.20 5.47
C GLN A 100 8.00 1.06 4.20
N ARG A 101 7.42 0.57 3.12
CA ARG A 101 7.25 1.33 1.87
C ARG A 101 6.39 2.59 2.07
N ARG A 102 5.31 2.48 2.88
CA ARG A 102 4.47 3.65 3.22
C ARG A 102 5.23 4.70 4.01
N LEU A 103 6.06 4.27 4.97
CA LEU A 103 6.91 5.19 5.75
C LEU A 103 7.89 5.92 4.85
N VAL A 104 8.63 5.21 3.99
CA VAL A 104 9.57 5.82 3.03
C VAL A 104 8.85 6.87 2.18
N ARG A 105 7.67 6.59 1.65
CA ARG A 105 6.89 7.55 0.87
C ARG A 105 6.49 8.80 1.67
N ILE A 106 6.11 8.62 2.92
CA ILE A 106 5.76 9.75 3.80
C ILE A 106 7.01 10.61 4.05
N GLU A 107 8.15 9.99 4.34
CA GLU A 107 9.42 10.66 4.57
C GLU A 107 9.89 11.44 3.32
N GLU A 108 9.81 10.82 2.14
CA GLU A 108 10.10 11.51 0.87
C GLU A 108 9.19 12.71 0.65
N THR A 109 7.90 12.57 0.91
CA THR A 109 6.93 13.65 0.76
C THR A 109 7.18 14.77 1.76
N LEU A 110 7.48 14.44 3.02
CA LEU A 110 7.84 15.41 4.05
C LEU A 110 9.10 16.17 3.65
N GLY A 111 10.16 15.50 3.21
CA GLY A 111 11.38 16.15 2.72
C GLY A 111 11.11 17.13 1.57
N ILE A 112 10.21 16.79 0.65
CA ILE A 112 9.81 17.67 -0.46
C ILE A 112 9.00 18.89 0.02
N LEU A 113 8.23 18.76 1.09
CA LEU A 113 7.36 19.83 1.58
C LEU A 113 8.04 20.74 2.59
N GLU A 114 8.97 20.20 3.39
CA GLU A 114 9.71 20.90 4.43
C GLU A 114 10.93 21.65 3.87
N ASP A 115 11.60 21.08 2.88
CA ASP A 115 12.64 21.77 2.14
C ASP A 115 11.99 22.71 1.11
N GLU A 116 12.48 23.96 1.00
CA GLU A 116 12.15 24.75 -0.18
C GLU A 116 12.60 23.94 -1.41
N PRO A 117 11.72 23.70 -2.40
CA PRO A 117 12.12 22.96 -3.58
C PRO A 117 13.32 23.69 -4.20
N SER A 118 14.52 23.22 -3.92
CA SER A 118 15.65 23.63 -4.71
C SER A 118 15.28 23.22 -6.13
N ALA A 119 15.03 24.19 -6.99
CA ALA A 119 14.72 23.98 -8.41
C ALA A 119 15.94 23.38 -9.15
N GLY A 120 16.59 22.40 -8.48
CA GLY A 120 17.75 21.70 -9.00
C GLY A 120 17.34 20.65 -10.02
N PHE A 121 17.96 20.73 -11.17
CA PHE A 121 17.93 19.64 -12.14
C PHE A 121 19.01 18.61 -11.77
N GLU A 122 18.62 17.34 -11.75
CA GLU A 122 19.53 16.24 -11.40
C GLU A 122 19.44 15.11 -12.41
N VAL A 123 20.56 14.59 -12.82
CA VAL A 123 20.62 13.40 -13.69
C VAL A 123 20.62 12.15 -12.82
N VAL A 124 19.62 11.30 -12.99
CA VAL A 124 19.40 10.07 -12.22
C VAL A 124 19.14 8.89 -13.14
N ASP A 125 19.48 7.68 -12.69
CA ASP A 125 19.03 6.46 -13.34
C ASP A 125 17.72 5.99 -12.71
N VAL A 126 16.71 5.78 -13.55
CA VAL A 126 15.35 5.42 -13.14
C VAL A 126 15.00 4.07 -13.76
N GLU A 127 14.42 3.22 -12.95
CA GLU A 127 13.89 1.93 -13.39
C GLU A 127 12.70 2.12 -14.34
N ASP A 128 12.59 1.24 -15.34
CA ASP A 128 11.45 1.22 -16.25
C ASP A 128 10.13 1.13 -15.48
N GLN A 129 9.10 1.75 -16.01
CA GLN A 129 7.78 1.75 -15.43
C GLN A 129 6.80 0.90 -16.24
N LEU A 130 5.92 0.17 -15.57
CA LEU A 130 4.73 -0.41 -16.15
C LEU A 130 3.60 0.58 -15.99
N CYS A 131 3.04 1.03 -17.11
CA CYS A 131 2.05 2.09 -17.14
C CYS A 131 0.73 1.58 -17.69
N LEU A 132 -0.33 1.71 -16.90
CA LEU A 132 -1.70 1.51 -17.32
C LEU A 132 -2.31 2.87 -17.62
N ARG A 133 -2.54 3.17 -18.91
CA ARG A 133 -3.13 4.45 -19.30
C ARG A 133 -4.61 4.48 -18.93
N ALA A 134 -5.00 5.49 -18.16
CA ALA A 134 -6.39 5.72 -17.77
C ALA A 134 -7.09 6.72 -18.69
N SER A 135 -6.33 7.61 -19.36
CA SER A 135 -6.91 8.59 -20.27
C SER A 135 -6.01 8.95 -21.44
N CYS A 136 -6.63 9.41 -22.53
CA CYS A 136 -5.97 10.17 -23.57
C CYS A 136 -6.37 11.65 -23.40
N GLY A 137 -5.48 12.46 -22.81
CA GLY A 137 -5.84 13.80 -22.33
C GLY A 137 -6.95 13.74 -21.29
N LEU A 138 -8.08 14.40 -21.55
CA LEU A 138 -9.24 14.41 -20.65
C LEU A 138 -10.30 13.33 -20.96
N ASP A 139 -10.06 12.46 -21.94
CA ASP A 139 -10.93 11.34 -22.27
C ASP A 139 -10.48 10.09 -21.49
N PHE A 140 -11.30 9.64 -20.55
CA PHE A 140 -11.04 8.49 -19.68
C PHE A 140 -11.64 7.17 -20.18
N SER A 141 -11.95 7.07 -21.48
CA SER A 141 -12.47 5.83 -22.07
C SER A 141 -11.51 4.64 -21.95
N ASP A 142 -10.19 4.88 -21.90
CA ASP A 142 -9.18 3.84 -21.70
C ASP A 142 -9.35 3.15 -20.33
N ALA A 143 -9.67 3.88 -19.27
CA ALA A 143 -9.93 3.30 -17.94
C ALA A 143 -11.16 2.37 -17.96
N LEU A 144 -12.18 2.74 -18.69
CA LEU A 144 -13.40 1.93 -18.85
C LEU A 144 -13.14 0.66 -19.67
N ALA A 145 -12.25 0.75 -20.67
CA ALA A 145 -11.86 -0.39 -21.51
C ALA A 145 -10.96 -1.40 -20.78
N ASN A 146 -10.28 -0.98 -19.70
CA ASN A 146 -9.32 -1.79 -18.95
C ASN A 146 -9.72 -1.94 -17.45
N GLU A 147 -11.01 -2.13 -17.17
CA GLU A 147 -11.57 -2.13 -15.81
C GLU A 147 -10.86 -3.11 -14.87
N GLU A 148 -10.55 -4.33 -15.31
CA GLU A 148 -9.87 -5.35 -14.51
C GLU A 148 -8.44 -4.92 -14.14
N ALA A 149 -7.69 -4.38 -15.09
CA ALA A 149 -6.35 -3.88 -14.84
C ALA A 149 -6.38 -2.65 -13.90
N VAL A 150 -7.36 -1.75 -14.06
CA VAL A 150 -7.57 -0.60 -13.18
C VAL A 150 -7.85 -1.07 -11.75
N ALA A 151 -8.72 -2.07 -11.57
CA ALA A 151 -9.02 -2.64 -10.26
C ALA A 151 -7.77 -3.22 -9.59
N LEU A 152 -6.98 -4.01 -10.34
CA LEU A 152 -5.76 -4.62 -9.82
C LEU A 152 -4.70 -3.57 -9.43
N PHE A 153 -4.47 -2.55 -10.27
CA PHE A 153 -3.54 -1.46 -9.93
C PHE A 153 -3.99 -0.69 -8.68
N ASN A 154 -5.30 -0.52 -8.48
CA ASN A 154 -5.85 0.09 -7.26
C ASN A 154 -5.68 -0.79 -6.01
N GLU A 155 -5.73 -2.11 -6.14
CA GLU A 155 -5.42 -3.02 -5.02
C GLU A 155 -3.94 -3.00 -4.64
N LEU A 156 -3.06 -2.71 -5.61
CA LEU A 156 -1.60 -2.65 -5.44
C LEU A 156 -1.10 -1.26 -5.01
N LEU A 157 -1.87 -0.50 -4.23
CA LEU A 157 -1.54 0.87 -3.79
C LEU A 157 -0.15 1.02 -3.13
N GLY A 158 0.42 -0.05 -2.59
CA GLY A 158 1.76 -0.04 -2.00
C GLY A 158 2.88 0.16 -3.02
N VAL A 159 2.64 -0.11 -4.30
CA VAL A 159 3.63 -0.02 -5.38
C VAL A 159 3.13 0.80 -6.57
N THR A 160 1.82 1.01 -6.68
CA THR A 160 1.21 1.83 -7.73
C THR A 160 1.31 3.31 -7.41
N ASN A 161 1.65 4.10 -8.40
CA ASN A 161 1.65 5.56 -8.37
C ASN A 161 0.67 6.10 -9.42
N TYR A 162 -0.12 7.10 -9.05
CA TYR A 162 -0.84 7.89 -10.03
C TYR A 162 0.13 8.89 -10.66
N ALA A 163 0.18 8.89 -11.98
CA ALA A 163 1.11 9.70 -12.74
C ALA A 163 0.41 10.44 -13.87
N ARG A 164 1.12 11.42 -14.44
CA ARG A 164 0.73 12.12 -15.66
C ARG A 164 1.86 12.01 -16.66
N ILE A 165 1.55 11.62 -17.90
CA ILE A 165 2.52 11.50 -18.98
C ILE A 165 2.30 12.62 -19.97
N TYR A 166 3.33 13.44 -20.16
CA TYR A 166 3.41 14.43 -21.21
C TYR A 166 4.18 13.84 -22.37
N THR A 167 3.49 13.60 -23.49
CA THR A 167 4.15 12.97 -24.65
C THR A 167 5.20 13.91 -25.25
N ARG A 168 6.33 13.35 -25.67
CA ARG A 168 7.39 14.11 -26.35
C ARG A 168 6.87 14.86 -27.56
N SER A 169 5.94 14.25 -28.31
CA SER A 169 5.32 14.88 -29.49
C SER A 169 4.49 16.11 -29.11
N ALA A 170 3.70 16.03 -28.02
CA ALA A 170 2.91 17.16 -27.54
C ALA A 170 3.80 18.30 -27.00
N LEU A 171 4.88 17.97 -26.31
CA LEU A 171 5.86 18.96 -25.81
C LEU A 171 6.59 19.66 -26.96
N GLY A 172 6.78 18.99 -28.11
CA GLY A 172 7.41 19.55 -29.32
C GLY A 172 6.44 20.19 -30.31
N SER A 173 5.13 20.15 -30.08
CA SER A 173 4.11 20.58 -31.06
C SER A 173 3.98 22.10 -31.24
N GLY A 174 4.54 22.90 -30.33
CA GLY A 174 4.37 24.37 -30.33
C GLY A 174 3.03 24.83 -29.76
N ALA A 175 2.16 23.93 -29.28
CA ALA A 175 0.91 24.29 -28.64
C ALA A 175 1.18 25.00 -27.31
N GLU A 176 0.42 26.04 -26.99
CA GLU A 176 0.55 26.77 -25.73
C GLU A 176 0.16 25.90 -24.52
N ARG A 177 -0.74 24.95 -24.71
CA ARG A 177 -1.23 24.05 -23.68
C ARG A 177 -0.97 22.60 -24.04
N VAL A 178 -0.40 21.84 -23.12
CA VAL A 178 -0.12 20.41 -23.23
C VAL A 178 -0.93 19.67 -22.18
N VAL A 179 -1.92 18.91 -22.61
CA VAL A 179 -2.75 18.09 -21.70
C VAL A 179 -2.08 16.74 -21.53
N PRO A 180 -1.80 16.30 -20.28
CA PRO A 180 -1.17 15.01 -20.04
C PRO A 180 -2.17 13.86 -20.20
N ASN A 181 -1.66 12.67 -20.44
CA ASN A 181 -2.39 11.44 -20.25
C ASN A 181 -2.28 11.03 -18.77
N TYR A 182 -3.41 10.72 -18.15
CA TYR A 182 -3.42 10.19 -16.78
C TYR A 182 -3.14 8.69 -16.85
N THR A 183 -2.30 8.23 -15.93
CA THR A 183 -1.86 6.83 -15.90
C THR A 183 -1.65 6.36 -14.48
N MET A 184 -1.75 5.05 -14.27
CA MET A 184 -1.24 4.37 -13.09
C MET A 184 0.08 3.72 -13.48
N ALA A 185 1.11 3.91 -12.68
CA ALA A 185 2.46 3.42 -12.96
C ALA A 185 3.02 2.66 -11.78
N MET A 186 3.78 1.61 -12.05
CA MET A 186 4.55 0.88 -11.04
C MET A 186 5.94 0.52 -11.59
N PRO A 187 6.96 0.32 -10.73
CA PRO A 187 8.26 -0.16 -11.15
C PRO A 187 8.16 -1.50 -11.90
N ALA A 188 8.95 -1.68 -12.96
CA ALA A 188 8.93 -2.91 -13.75
C ALA A 188 9.39 -4.15 -12.95
N SER A 189 10.19 -3.98 -11.90
CA SER A 189 10.57 -5.03 -10.96
C SER A 189 9.37 -5.63 -10.19
N GLU A 190 8.25 -4.92 -10.11
CA GLU A 190 7.02 -5.37 -9.45
C GLU A 190 6.06 -6.12 -10.41
N ALA A 191 6.48 -6.38 -11.65
CA ALA A 191 5.67 -7.02 -12.71
C ALA A 191 4.99 -8.32 -12.26
N SER A 192 5.67 -9.13 -11.42
CA SER A 192 5.12 -10.38 -10.90
C SER A 192 3.84 -10.23 -10.08
N ARG A 193 3.51 -9.01 -9.65
CA ARG A 193 2.27 -8.72 -8.90
C ARG A 193 1.05 -8.62 -9.80
N LEU A 194 1.25 -8.40 -11.10
CA LEU A 194 0.16 -8.33 -12.07
C LEU A 194 -0.35 -9.74 -12.47
N GLY A 195 0.39 -10.81 -12.12
CA GLY A 195 0.04 -12.18 -12.51
C GLY A 195 0.25 -12.41 -14.02
N ASP A 196 -0.34 -13.51 -14.50
CA ASP A 196 -0.17 -13.98 -15.88
C ASP A 196 -1.46 -13.80 -16.71
N ASP A 197 -2.40 -12.95 -16.25
CA ASP A 197 -3.66 -12.72 -16.95
C ASP A 197 -3.45 -11.77 -18.15
N ASP A 198 -3.64 -12.30 -19.37
CA ASP A 198 -3.50 -11.55 -20.61
C ASP A 198 -4.41 -10.31 -20.67
N ALA A 199 -5.60 -10.35 -20.06
CA ALA A 199 -6.53 -9.22 -20.05
C ALA A 199 -5.94 -8.02 -19.29
N VAL A 200 -5.23 -8.27 -18.19
CA VAL A 200 -4.51 -7.24 -17.42
C VAL A 200 -3.38 -6.64 -18.27
N TRP A 201 -2.61 -7.49 -18.98
CA TRP A 201 -1.45 -7.05 -19.74
C TRP A 201 -1.80 -6.29 -21.02
N GLN A 202 -2.99 -6.46 -21.59
CA GLN A 202 -3.41 -5.73 -22.81
C GLN A 202 -3.40 -4.21 -22.65
N GLY A 203 -3.72 -3.69 -21.46
CA GLY A 203 -3.74 -2.25 -21.16
C GLY A 203 -2.41 -1.71 -20.62
N VAL A 204 -1.43 -2.57 -20.33
CA VAL A 204 -0.18 -2.19 -19.66
C VAL A 204 0.94 -2.02 -20.69
N ALA A 205 1.54 -0.83 -20.72
CA ALA A 205 2.70 -0.53 -21.55
C ALA A 205 3.95 -0.38 -20.67
N ARG A 206 5.09 -0.84 -21.18
CA ARG A 206 6.38 -0.58 -20.55
C ARG A 206 6.96 0.74 -21.04
N MET A 207 7.22 1.66 -20.11
CA MET A 207 7.88 2.92 -20.36
C MET A 207 9.37 2.80 -20.00
N SER A 208 10.24 2.93 -20.99
CA SER A 208 11.67 2.84 -20.80
C SER A 208 12.23 4.14 -20.24
N MET A 209 12.75 4.08 -19.02
CA MET A 209 13.25 5.24 -18.28
C MET A 209 14.77 5.40 -18.37
N GLY A 210 15.58 4.56 -17.78
CA GLY A 210 17.04 4.65 -17.77
C GLY A 210 17.54 5.99 -17.26
N LYS A 211 18.47 6.64 -17.99
CA LYS A 211 18.97 7.96 -17.62
C LYS A 211 17.87 9.01 -17.80
N CYS A 212 17.55 9.73 -16.74
CA CYS A 212 16.51 10.75 -16.70
C CYS A 212 17.01 12.04 -16.09
N LEU A 213 16.49 13.16 -16.54
CA LEU A 213 16.55 14.42 -15.84
C LEU A 213 15.39 14.45 -14.82
N ARG A 214 15.73 14.50 -13.53
CA ARG A 214 14.78 14.71 -12.43
C ARG A 214 14.74 16.17 -12.05
N PHE A 215 13.56 16.72 -11.89
CA PHE A 215 13.35 18.04 -11.33
C PHE A 215 11.99 18.15 -10.66
N MET A 216 11.88 19.11 -9.75
CA MET A 216 10.62 19.41 -9.05
C MET A 216 10.10 20.77 -9.46
N ARG A 217 8.78 20.91 -9.39
CA ARG A 217 8.12 22.21 -9.61
C ARG A 217 6.90 22.34 -8.70
N ARG A 218 6.57 23.59 -8.39
CA ARG A 218 5.39 23.94 -7.61
C ARG A 218 4.52 24.85 -8.46
N LEU A 219 3.44 24.32 -9.02
CA LEU A 219 2.58 24.99 -10.00
C LEU A 219 1.11 24.71 -9.70
N THR A 220 0.23 25.65 -10.10
CA THR A 220 -1.20 25.31 -10.19
C THR A 220 -1.43 24.29 -11.30
N ARG A 221 -2.57 23.59 -11.26
CA ARG A 221 -2.91 22.60 -12.32
C ARG A 221 -2.96 23.21 -13.72
N GLU A 222 -3.39 24.45 -13.82
CA GLU A 222 -3.42 25.17 -15.11
C GLU A 222 -2.01 25.48 -15.60
N GLN A 223 -1.16 26.01 -14.71
CA GLN A 223 0.26 26.28 -15.04
C GLN A 223 1.02 24.99 -15.38
N SER A 224 0.72 23.86 -14.71
CA SER A 224 1.34 22.57 -14.99
C SER A 224 1.09 22.09 -16.44
N MET A 225 -0.04 22.48 -17.03
CA MET A 225 -0.39 22.17 -18.42
C MET A 225 0.08 23.23 -19.43
N ALA A 226 0.62 24.35 -18.99
CA ALA A 226 1.19 25.34 -19.90
C ALA A 226 2.51 24.82 -20.49
N ARG A 227 2.68 24.87 -21.83
CA ARG A 227 3.93 24.45 -22.49
C ARG A 227 5.15 25.18 -21.94
N ALA A 228 5.00 26.47 -21.63
CA ALA A 228 6.07 27.29 -21.06
C ALA A 228 6.59 26.79 -19.70
N SER A 229 5.80 26.00 -18.96
CA SER A 229 6.25 25.40 -17.70
C SER A 229 7.37 24.36 -17.87
N PHE A 230 7.63 23.95 -19.10
CA PHE A 230 8.73 23.03 -19.45
C PHE A 230 9.95 23.75 -20.05
N ASP A 231 9.90 25.06 -20.28
CA ASP A 231 11.02 25.83 -20.86
C ASP A 231 12.29 25.75 -20.00
N PRO A 232 12.23 25.79 -18.65
CA PRO A 232 13.44 25.60 -17.84
C PRO A 232 14.09 24.24 -18.04
N MET A 233 13.30 23.18 -18.25
CA MET A 233 13.82 21.84 -18.56
C MET A 233 14.54 21.83 -19.92
N PHE A 234 13.94 22.41 -20.96
CA PHE A 234 14.56 22.44 -22.29
C PHE A 234 15.82 23.30 -22.31
N ALA A 235 15.82 24.46 -21.63
CA ALA A 235 17.02 25.29 -21.50
C ALA A 235 18.16 24.52 -20.81
N TRP A 236 17.86 23.83 -19.73
CA TRP A 236 18.85 23.01 -19.03
C TRP A 236 19.42 21.89 -19.91
N LEU A 237 18.55 21.20 -20.70
CA LEU A 237 18.97 20.16 -21.63
C LEU A 237 19.93 20.69 -22.70
N ASP A 238 19.59 21.85 -23.28
CA ASP A 238 20.42 22.50 -24.32
C ASP A 238 21.77 22.93 -23.75
N ASP A 239 21.81 23.54 -22.56
CA ASP A 239 23.04 24.01 -21.90
C ASP A 239 23.98 22.84 -21.55
N HIS A 240 23.44 21.65 -21.28
CA HIS A 240 24.23 20.47 -20.87
C HIS A 240 24.45 19.45 -21.99
N GLY A 241 23.95 19.75 -23.22
CA GLY A 241 24.13 18.90 -24.40
C GLY A 241 23.29 17.61 -24.37
N TYR A 242 22.22 17.57 -23.58
CA TYR A 242 21.29 16.46 -23.56
C TYR A 242 20.07 16.71 -24.48
N ARG A 243 19.42 15.62 -24.86
CA ARG A 243 18.18 15.65 -25.63
C ARG A 243 17.11 14.81 -24.97
N LEU A 244 15.87 15.28 -25.04
CA LEU A 244 14.72 14.51 -24.59
C LEU A 244 14.55 13.27 -25.48
N ARG A 245 14.65 12.08 -24.89
CA ARG A 245 14.60 10.79 -25.59
C ARG A 245 13.19 10.22 -25.68
N GLY A 246 12.35 10.47 -24.66
CA GLY A 246 11.04 9.87 -24.50
C GLY A 246 10.02 10.84 -23.92
N ASP A 247 8.88 10.29 -23.53
CA ASP A 247 7.82 11.02 -22.85
C ASP A 247 8.26 11.40 -21.43
N VAL A 248 7.72 12.49 -20.89
CA VAL A 248 8.00 12.96 -19.54
C VAL A 248 6.92 12.42 -18.60
N ILE A 249 7.33 11.70 -17.57
CA ILE A 249 6.42 11.23 -16.52
C ILE A 249 6.49 12.16 -15.33
N LEU A 250 5.33 12.48 -14.79
CA LEU A 250 5.14 13.32 -13.61
C LEU A 250 4.46 12.53 -12.52
N PHE A 251 5.07 12.51 -11.35
CA PHE A 251 4.48 11.99 -10.12
C PHE A 251 4.12 13.16 -9.20
N PRO A 252 2.84 13.28 -8.80
CA PRO A 252 2.47 14.29 -7.82
C PRO A 252 3.02 13.89 -6.45
N ALA A 253 3.87 14.74 -5.86
CA ALA A 253 4.32 14.58 -4.49
C ALA A 253 3.28 15.13 -3.50
N PHE A 254 2.63 16.23 -3.85
CA PHE A 254 1.53 16.82 -3.10
C PHE A 254 0.52 17.42 -4.07
N LEU A 255 -0.74 17.06 -3.88
CA LEU A 255 -1.86 17.69 -4.57
C LEU A 255 -2.58 18.62 -3.61
N ASN A 256 -2.73 19.90 -4.01
CA ASN A 256 -3.44 20.85 -3.20
C ASN A 256 -4.90 20.42 -3.02
N LEU A 257 -5.32 20.23 -1.77
CA LEU A 257 -6.61 19.60 -1.44
C LEU A 257 -7.82 20.49 -1.80
N ASP A 258 -7.66 21.83 -1.80
CA ASP A 258 -8.74 22.76 -2.16
C ASP A 258 -8.80 23.06 -3.66
N GLY A 259 -7.83 22.52 -4.43
CA GLY A 259 -7.73 22.68 -5.88
C GLY A 259 -7.40 24.11 -6.36
N ARG A 260 -7.11 25.04 -5.44
CA ARG A 260 -6.84 26.47 -5.73
C ARG A 260 -5.36 26.83 -5.59
N GLY A 261 -4.62 26.09 -4.79
CA GLY A 261 -3.20 26.29 -4.58
C GLY A 261 -2.33 25.57 -5.59
N CYS A 262 -1.02 25.52 -5.29
CA CYS A 262 -0.05 24.81 -6.12
C CYS A 262 0.07 23.36 -5.71
N ASP A 263 0.13 22.49 -6.71
CA ASP A 263 0.59 21.11 -6.56
C ASP A 263 2.14 21.11 -6.51
N VAL A 264 2.74 20.15 -5.80
CA VAL A 264 4.17 19.85 -5.87
C VAL A 264 4.35 18.61 -6.70
N GLU A 265 5.13 18.72 -7.75
CA GLU A 265 5.26 17.70 -8.79
C GLU A 265 6.74 17.34 -8.97
N THR A 266 7.03 16.04 -9.02
CA THR A 266 8.35 15.52 -9.43
C THR A 266 8.25 14.98 -10.84
N LEU A 267 9.13 15.45 -11.74
CA LEU A 267 9.17 15.06 -13.13
C LEU A 267 10.44 14.28 -13.43
N TYR A 268 10.27 13.29 -14.30
CA TYR A 268 11.37 12.51 -14.85
C TYR A 268 11.29 12.58 -16.39
N ALA A 269 12.30 13.16 -17.00
CA ALA A 269 12.43 13.28 -18.44
C ALA A 269 13.54 12.35 -18.94
N PRO A 270 13.24 11.27 -19.67
CA PRO A 270 14.26 10.39 -20.24
C PRO A 270 15.16 11.14 -21.22
N ILE A 271 16.48 11.04 -21.04
CA ILE A 271 17.49 11.80 -21.79
C ILE A 271 18.52 10.91 -22.48
N SER A 272 19.15 11.44 -23.51
CA SER A 272 20.26 10.80 -24.25
C SER A 272 21.37 11.79 -24.50
#